data_78bfd07400188530016373b649fe12d3
#
_entry.id   78bfd07400188530016373b649fe12d3
#
_cell.length_a   1.000
_cell.length_b   1.000
_cell.length_c   1.000
_cell.angle_alpha   90.00
_cell.angle_beta   90.00
_cell.angle_gamma   90.00
#
_symmetry.space_group_name_H-M   'P 1'
#
loop_
_entity.id
_entity.type
_entity.pdbx_description
1 polymer ?
#
loop_
_entity_poly.entity_id
_entity_poly.type
_entity_poly.pdbx_seq_one_letter_code
_entity_poly.pdbx_strand_id
1 'polypeptide(L)'
;LLGVPFEPPATHPFNPLPSLRATLLDTDHDTRSELITRLYAATWAESRDIGSPEVVAAICDEVGVPNALARIQEPSVKKRLLDLGREAIAQGVFGVPTMLVDGELFWGTDSFQHLERFLRGEDPIQPGDAARWAAVQPSAKR
;
A
#
# COMPACT_ATOMS: atom_id res chain seq x y z
N LEU A 1 -1.81 5.64 -22.72
CA LEU A 1 -2.64 6.35 -21.72
C LEU A 1 -3.72 5.39 -21.25
N LEU A 2 -3.83 5.19 -19.94
CA LEU A 2 -4.73 4.20 -19.34
C LEU A 2 -6.21 4.65 -19.29
N GLY A 3 -6.52 5.89 -19.70
CA GLY A 3 -7.88 6.44 -19.67
C GLY A 3 -8.46 6.62 -18.25
N VAL A 4 -7.60 6.62 -17.23
CA VAL A 4 -8.02 6.82 -15.84
C VAL A 4 -8.19 8.32 -15.59
N PRO A 5 -9.33 8.78 -14.99
CA PRO A 5 -9.48 10.17 -14.57
C PRO A 5 -8.39 10.56 -13.59
N PHE A 6 -7.85 11.76 -13.74
CA PHE A 6 -6.81 12.27 -12.84
C PHE A 6 -7.03 13.75 -12.57
N GLU A 7 -7.14 14.09 -11.27
CA GLU A 7 -7.15 15.45 -10.76
C GLU A 7 -6.11 15.54 -9.63
N PRO A 8 -5.31 16.62 -9.57
CA PRO A 8 -4.38 16.81 -8.46
C PRO A 8 -5.14 16.88 -7.12
N PRO A 9 -4.63 16.24 -6.06
CA PRO A 9 -5.25 16.39 -4.74
C PRO A 9 -5.14 17.83 -4.26
N ALA A 10 -6.15 18.31 -3.52
CA ALA A 10 -6.20 19.67 -2.97
C ALA A 10 -5.01 19.99 -2.05
N THR A 11 -4.44 18.96 -1.42
CA THR A 11 -3.28 19.06 -0.53
C THR A 11 -2.31 17.90 -0.81
N HIS A 12 -1.02 18.20 -0.98
CA HIS A 12 0.03 17.20 -1.10
C HIS A 12 1.35 17.73 -0.51
N PRO A 13 2.04 17.01 0.38
CA PRO A 13 1.65 15.74 0.98
C PRO A 13 0.45 15.89 1.93
N PHE A 14 -0.43 14.90 1.94
CA PHE A 14 -1.57 14.81 2.86
C PHE A 14 -1.30 13.78 3.96
N ASN A 15 -2.07 13.86 5.07
CA ASN A 15 -2.01 12.87 6.12
C ASN A 15 -2.74 11.58 5.72
N PRO A 16 -2.06 10.44 5.48
CA PRO A 16 -2.72 9.21 5.04
C PRO A 16 -3.34 8.40 6.17
N LEU A 17 -3.12 8.77 7.45
CA LEU A 17 -3.51 7.93 8.58
C LEU A 17 -5.01 7.65 8.68
N PRO A 18 -5.94 8.60 8.44
CA PRO A 18 -7.36 8.31 8.48
C PRO A 18 -7.76 7.23 7.46
N SER A 19 -7.34 7.37 6.21
CA SER A 19 -7.64 6.41 5.14
C SER A 19 -6.99 5.05 5.39
N LEU A 20 -5.73 5.00 5.82
CA LEU A 20 -5.07 3.74 6.16
C LEU A 20 -5.77 3.01 7.32
N ARG A 21 -6.25 3.72 8.32
CA ARG A 21 -7.04 3.12 9.41
C ARG A 21 -8.38 2.61 8.93
N ALA A 22 -9.03 3.31 8.00
CA ALA A 22 -10.29 2.87 7.43
C ALA A 22 -10.16 1.52 6.71
N THR A 23 -9.06 1.28 5.98
CA THR A 23 -8.81 -0.02 5.32
C THR A 23 -8.57 -1.18 6.29
N LEU A 24 -8.34 -0.90 7.58
CA LEU A 24 -8.15 -1.90 8.64
C LEU A 24 -9.42 -2.19 9.43
N LEU A 25 -10.51 -1.50 9.15
CA LEU A 25 -11.80 -1.79 9.79
C LEU A 25 -12.26 -3.20 9.42
N ASP A 26 -12.97 -3.83 10.36
CA ASP A 26 -13.47 -5.19 10.16
C ASP A 26 -14.61 -5.16 9.11
N THR A 27 -14.30 -5.66 7.93
CA THR A 27 -15.17 -5.78 6.75
C THR A 27 -14.78 -7.02 5.97
N ASP A 28 -15.68 -7.51 5.11
CA ASP A 28 -15.33 -8.56 4.16
C ASP A 28 -14.32 -8.06 3.10
N HIS A 29 -13.79 -9.00 2.33
CA HIS A 29 -12.76 -8.72 1.33
C HIS A 29 -13.25 -7.76 0.22
N ASP A 30 -14.47 -7.95 -0.25
CA ASP A 30 -15.01 -7.22 -1.39
C ASP A 30 -15.29 -5.77 -0.99
N THR A 31 -15.93 -5.55 0.15
CA THR A 31 -16.15 -4.22 0.74
C THR A 31 -14.82 -3.48 0.97
N ARG A 32 -13.79 -4.18 1.47
CA ARG A 32 -12.46 -3.59 1.65
C ARG A 32 -11.82 -3.19 0.33
N SER A 33 -11.91 -4.03 -0.69
CA SER A 33 -11.39 -3.76 -2.03
C SER A 33 -12.07 -2.55 -2.66
N GLU A 34 -13.40 -2.47 -2.53
CA GLU A 34 -14.18 -1.33 -2.98
C GLU A 34 -13.80 -0.05 -2.22
N LEU A 35 -13.67 -0.11 -0.90
CA LEU A 35 -13.23 1.04 -0.09
C LEU A 35 -11.86 1.55 -0.54
N ILE A 36 -10.89 0.67 -0.75
CA ILE A 36 -9.55 1.07 -1.24
C ILE A 36 -9.68 1.76 -2.60
N THR A 37 -10.39 1.17 -3.54
CA THR A 37 -10.62 1.75 -4.86
C THR A 37 -11.27 3.12 -4.76
N ARG A 38 -12.28 3.26 -3.89
CA ARG A 38 -13.01 4.50 -3.69
C ARG A 38 -12.14 5.60 -3.05
N LEU A 39 -11.27 5.25 -2.09
CA LEU A 39 -10.31 6.18 -1.50
C LEU A 39 -9.30 6.70 -2.53
N TYR A 40 -8.81 5.83 -3.43
CA TYR A 40 -7.94 6.26 -4.53
C TYR A 40 -8.66 7.19 -5.50
N ALA A 41 -9.89 6.87 -5.91
CA ALA A 41 -10.69 7.72 -6.78
C ALA A 41 -10.98 9.08 -6.13
N ALA A 42 -11.37 9.09 -4.86
CA ALA A 42 -11.61 10.31 -4.10
C ALA A 42 -10.38 11.23 -4.07
N THR A 43 -9.20 10.67 -3.90
CA THR A 43 -7.94 11.43 -3.85
C THR A 43 -7.52 11.94 -5.22
N TRP A 44 -7.45 11.04 -6.22
CA TRP A 44 -6.73 11.29 -7.48
C TRP A 44 -7.64 11.59 -8.67
N ALA A 45 -8.97 11.45 -8.52
CA ALA A 45 -9.92 11.80 -9.56
C ALA A 45 -10.95 12.86 -9.11
N GLU A 46 -11.14 13.05 -7.80
CA GLU A 46 -12.15 13.96 -7.26
C GLU A 46 -11.57 15.05 -6.37
N SER A 47 -10.25 15.06 -6.16
CA SER A 47 -9.54 16.05 -5.32
C SER A 47 -10.11 16.17 -3.89
N ARG A 48 -10.64 15.08 -3.31
CA ARG A 48 -11.13 15.05 -1.92
C ARG A 48 -9.98 14.90 -0.94
N ASP A 49 -10.06 15.57 0.19
CA ASP A 49 -9.05 15.51 1.25
C ASP A 49 -9.22 14.26 2.12
N ILE A 50 -8.54 13.17 1.76
CA ILE A 50 -8.52 11.93 2.57
C ILE A 50 -7.66 12.05 3.85
N GLY A 51 -7.04 13.19 4.11
CA GLY A 51 -6.43 13.53 5.40
C GLY A 51 -7.46 13.93 6.47
N SER A 52 -8.68 14.33 6.05
CA SER A 52 -9.80 14.60 6.96
C SER A 52 -10.50 13.29 7.37
N PRO A 53 -10.61 13.01 8.68
CA PRO A 53 -11.39 11.87 9.19
C PRO A 53 -12.86 11.90 8.75
N GLU A 54 -13.45 13.06 8.61
CA GLU A 54 -14.85 13.28 8.22
C GLU A 54 -15.06 12.90 6.74
N VAL A 55 -14.13 13.30 5.87
CA VAL A 55 -14.15 12.93 4.45
C VAL A 55 -14.00 11.42 4.28
N VAL A 56 -13.07 10.82 5.02
CA VAL A 56 -12.86 9.36 4.99
C VAL A 56 -14.09 8.62 5.51
N ALA A 57 -14.74 9.12 6.57
CA ALA A 57 -15.98 8.51 7.08
C ALA A 57 -17.11 8.56 6.06
N ALA A 58 -17.29 9.69 5.36
CA ALA A 58 -18.27 9.80 4.29
C ALA A 58 -18.00 8.82 3.14
N ILE A 59 -16.71 8.60 2.77
CA ILE A 59 -16.34 7.59 1.77
C ILE A 59 -16.64 6.17 2.27
N CYS A 60 -16.41 5.89 3.55
CA CYS A 60 -16.78 4.62 4.15
C CYS A 60 -18.30 4.36 4.10
N ASP A 61 -19.10 5.39 4.37
CA ASP A 61 -20.57 5.27 4.28
C ASP A 61 -21.04 4.99 2.84
N GLU A 62 -20.36 5.56 1.82
CA GLU A 62 -20.64 5.30 0.39
C GLU A 62 -20.52 3.80 0.04
N VAL A 63 -19.65 3.07 0.72
CA VAL A 63 -19.37 1.64 0.48
C VAL A 63 -19.95 0.73 1.59
N GLY A 64 -20.84 1.25 2.40
CA GLY A 64 -21.55 0.46 3.43
C GLY A 64 -20.73 0.14 4.67
N VAL A 65 -19.70 0.92 5.00
CA VAL A 65 -18.91 0.79 6.23
C VAL A 65 -19.32 1.87 7.23
N PRO A 66 -20.32 1.61 8.10
CA PRO A 66 -20.89 2.63 8.97
C PRO A 66 -20.00 2.94 10.17
N ASN A 67 -20.24 4.12 10.78
CA ASN A 67 -19.60 4.59 12.01
C ASN A 67 -18.07 4.70 11.89
N ALA A 68 -17.52 4.86 10.69
CA ALA A 68 -16.09 4.87 10.44
C ALA A 68 -15.37 6.00 11.20
N LEU A 69 -15.99 7.17 11.37
CA LEU A 69 -15.39 8.30 12.08
C LEU A 69 -14.94 7.95 13.50
N ALA A 70 -15.77 7.23 14.23
CA ALA A 70 -15.41 6.77 15.59
C ALA A 70 -14.41 5.60 15.54
N ARG A 71 -14.68 4.61 14.66
CA ARG A 71 -13.89 3.38 14.56
C ARG A 71 -12.44 3.61 14.18
N ILE A 72 -12.14 4.52 13.25
CA ILE A 72 -10.75 4.85 12.87
C ILE A 72 -9.95 5.56 13.98
N GLN A 73 -10.63 6.04 15.03
CA GLN A 73 -10.02 6.64 16.20
C GLN A 73 -9.75 5.64 17.34
N GLU A 74 -10.27 4.44 17.25
CA GLU A 74 -10.08 3.42 18.26
C GLU A 74 -8.59 3.08 18.47
N PRO A 75 -8.16 2.93 19.74
CA PRO A 75 -6.78 2.58 20.07
C PRO A 75 -6.33 1.26 19.41
N SER A 76 -7.23 0.30 19.28
CA SER A 76 -7.00 -1.00 18.64
C SER A 76 -6.63 -0.86 17.16
N VAL A 77 -7.35 -0.02 16.41
CA VAL A 77 -7.10 0.23 14.99
C VAL A 77 -5.79 0.99 14.79
N LYS A 78 -5.53 1.99 15.64
CA LYS A 78 -4.25 2.73 15.62
C LYS A 78 -3.07 1.82 15.89
N LYS A 79 -3.19 0.96 16.90
CA LYS A 79 -2.16 -0.02 17.24
C LYS A 79 -1.93 -1.00 16.10
N ARG A 80 -3.00 -1.54 15.52
CA ARG A 80 -2.91 -2.48 14.38
C ARG A 80 -2.15 -1.88 13.20
N LEU A 81 -2.44 -0.62 12.84
CA LEU A 81 -1.71 0.06 11.77
C LEU A 81 -0.21 0.18 12.08
N LEU A 82 0.12 0.56 13.33
CA LEU A 82 1.51 0.67 13.75
C LEU A 82 2.24 -0.67 13.72
N ASP A 83 1.60 -1.74 14.18
CA ASP A 83 2.18 -3.08 14.22
C ASP A 83 2.43 -3.61 12.80
N LEU A 84 1.47 -3.45 11.87
CA LEU A 84 1.64 -3.80 10.46
C LEU A 84 2.78 -3.01 9.79
N GLY A 85 2.92 -1.72 10.10
CA GLY A 85 4.03 -0.93 9.59
C GLY A 85 5.38 -1.42 10.09
N ARG A 86 5.49 -1.80 11.36
CA ARG A 86 6.70 -2.38 11.95
C ARG A 86 7.04 -3.74 11.34
N GLU A 87 6.03 -4.57 11.13
CA GLU A 87 6.20 -5.86 10.47
C GLU A 87 6.72 -5.70 9.04
N ALA A 88 6.13 -4.81 8.25
CA ALA A 88 6.58 -4.52 6.90
C ALA A 88 8.05 -4.07 6.86
N ILE A 89 8.45 -3.17 7.78
CA ILE A 89 9.84 -2.71 7.90
C ILE A 89 10.76 -3.87 8.29
N ALA A 90 10.35 -4.73 9.23
CA ALA A 90 11.13 -5.89 9.66
C ALA A 90 11.34 -6.90 8.52
N GLN A 91 10.42 -6.97 7.56
CA GLN A 91 10.51 -7.77 6.34
C GLN A 91 11.31 -7.08 5.21
N GLY A 92 11.87 -5.90 5.46
CA GLY A 92 12.69 -5.18 4.49
C GLY A 92 11.92 -4.27 3.54
N VAL A 93 10.61 -4.06 3.74
CA VAL A 93 9.82 -3.13 2.92
C VAL A 93 10.28 -1.69 3.17
N PHE A 94 10.69 -1.01 2.12
CA PHE A 94 11.22 0.36 2.15
C PHE A 94 10.40 1.35 1.33
N GLY A 95 9.39 0.88 0.61
CA GLY A 95 8.52 1.71 -0.23
C GLY A 95 7.24 0.99 -0.64
N VAL A 96 6.34 1.69 -1.33
CA VAL A 96 5.06 1.17 -1.80
C VAL A 96 4.84 1.52 -3.27
N PRO A 97 4.16 0.67 -4.06
CA PRO A 97 3.70 -0.67 -3.68
C PRO A 97 4.86 -1.66 -3.52
N THR A 98 4.74 -2.60 -2.59
CA THR A 98 5.67 -3.74 -2.45
C THR A 98 4.86 -5.02 -2.35
N MET A 99 5.25 -6.02 -3.14
CA MET A 99 4.73 -7.38 -3.06
C MET A 99 5.82 -8.25 -2.44
N LEU A 100 5.44 -9.03 -1.43
CA LEU A 100 6.31 -10.00 -0.79
C LEU A 100 5.76 -11.40 -1.07
N VAL A 101 6.55 -12.23 -1.75
CA VAL A 101 6.16 -13.59 -2.14
C VAL A 101 7.32 -14.52 -1.86
N ASP A 102 7.10 -15.54 -1.03
CA ASP A 102 8.11 -16.55 -0.67
C ASP A 102 9.46 -15.97 -0.21
N GLY A 103 9.40 -14.80 0.46
CA GLY A 103 10.60 -14.09 0.95
C GLY A 103 11.26 -13.15 -0.06
N GLU A 104 10.80 -13.10 -1.29
CA GLU A 104 11.26 -12.16 -2.32
C GLU A 104 10.43 -10.87 -2.30
N LEU A 105 11.13 -9.73 -2.41
CA LEU A 105 10.53 -8.41 -2.47
C LEU A 105 10.47 -7.89 -3.92
N PHE A 106 9.28 -7.52 -4.34
CA PHE A 106 9.05 -6.86 -5.63
C PHE A 106 8.52 -5.45 -5.38
N TRP A 107 9.37 -4.46 -5.56
CA TRP A 107 9.03 -3.06 -5.30
C TRP A 107 8.69 -2.31 -6.59
N GLY A 108 7.60 -1.54 -6.55
CA GLY A 108 7.14 -0.70 -7.65
C GLY A 108 6.27 -1.45 -8.67
N THR A 109 5.53 -0.70 -9.46
CA THR A 109 4.66 -1.25 -10.52
C THR A 109 5.44 -1.81 -11.69
N ASP A 110 6.66 -1.36 -11.90
CA ASP A 110 7.62 -1.86 -12.88
C ASP A 110 8.14 -3.27 -12.55
N SER A 111 8.00 -3.71 -11.30
CA SER A 111 8.34 -5.06 -10.87
C SER A 111 7.28 -6.12 -11.23
N PHE A 112 6.10 -5.75 -11.70
CA PHE A 112 5.03 -6.73 -11.98
C PHE A 112 5.42 -7.81 -12.96
N GLN A 113 6.20 -7.50 -13.99
CA GLN A 113 6.67 -8.50 -14.95
C GLN A 113 7.65 -9.50 -14.32
N HIS A 114 8.48 -9.04 -13.37
CA HIS A 114 9.38 -9.92 -12.62
C HIS A 114 8.60 -10.80 -11.65
N LEU A 115 7.63 -10.24 -10.93
CA LEU A 115 6.72 -11.01 -10.07
C LEU A 115 5.97 -12.10 -10.87
N GLU A 116 5.45 -11.74 -12.04
CA GLU A 116 4.74 -12.71 -12.89
C GLU A 116 5.63 -13.89 -13.31
N ARG A 117 6.88 -13.61 -13.70
CA ARG A 117 7.87 -14.64 -14.01
C ARG A 117 8.19 -15.52 -12.80
N PHE A 118 8.40 -14.90 -11.64
CA PHE A 118 8.65 -15.60 -10.40
C PHE A 118 7.50 -16.57 -10.07
N LEU A 119 6.25 -16.10 -10.13
CA LEU A 119 5.06 -16.92 -9.86
C LEU A 119 4.88 -18.07 -10.87
N ARG A 120 5.39 -17.93 -12.10
CA ARG A 120 5.40 -18.99 -13.11
C ARG A 120 6.59 -19.96 -12.99
N GLY A 121 7.53 -19.71 -12.07
CA GLY A 121 8.77 -20.47 -11.99
C GLY A 121 9.74 -20.22 -13.16
N GLU A 122 9.60 -19.09 -13.84
CA GLU A 122 10.39 -18.65 -15.00
C GLU A 122 11.45 -17.60 -14.62
N ASP A 123 11.77 -17.46 -13.33
CA ASP A 123 12.74 -16.49 -12.86
C ASP A 123 14.14 -16.85 -13.41
N PRO A 124 14.80 -15.94 -14.16
CA PRO A 124 16.15 -16.16 -14.67
C PRO A 124 17.21 -16.18 -13.58
N ILE A 125 16.91 -15.65 -12.40
CA ILE A 125 17.84 -15.61 -11.26
C ILE A 125 17.76 -16.93 -10.51
N GLN A 126 18.90 -17.64 -10.48
CA GLN A 126 18.97 -18.93 -9.80
C GLN A 126 19.26 -18.74 -8.29
N PRO A 127 18.83 -19.68 -7.44
CA PRO A 127 19.25 -19.71 -6.04
C PRO A 127 20.77 -19.64 -5.92
N GLY A 128 21.28 -18.65 -5.20
CA GLY A 128 22.71 -18.41 -5.03
C GLY A 128 23.29 -17.27 -5.90
N ASP A 129 22.64 -16.83 -6.95
CA ASP A 129 23.10 -15.68 -7.74
C ASP A 129 23.14 -14.40 -6.89
N ALA A 130 22.15 -14.18 -6.05
CA ALA A 130 22.12 -13.07 -5.11
C ALA A 130 23.35 -13.07 -4.17
N ALA A 131 23.76 -14.23 -3.68
CA ALA A 131 24.96 -14.37 -2.84
C ALA A 131 26.26 -14.02 -3.61
N ARG A 132 26.33 -14.36 -4.90
CA ARG A 132 27.47 -13.98 -5.76
C ARG A 132 27.54 -12.46 -5.94
N TRP A 133 26.43 -11.79 -6.14
CA TRP A 133 26.38 -10.33 -6.25
C TRP A 133 26.68 -9.64 -4.90
N ALA A 134 26.21 -10.18 -3.79
CA ALA A 134 26.52 -9.66 -2.46
C ALA A 134 28.02 -9.75 -2.11
N ALA A 135 28.75 -10.69 -2.71
CA ALA A 135 30.19 -10.85 -2.53
C ALA A 135 31.05 -9.86 -3.36
N VAL A 136 30.44 -9.13 -4.31
CA VAL A 136 31.16 -8.14 -5.13
C VAL A 136 31.58 -6.96 -4.28
N GLN A 137 32.90 -6.72 -4.20
CA GLN A 137 33.46 -5.61 -3.43
C GLN A 137 33.51 -4.33 -4.26
N PRO A 138 33.12 -3.17 -3.69
CA PRO A 138 33.28 -1.91 -4.40
C PRO A 138 34.75 -1.57 -4.64
N SER A 139 35.09 -1.22 -5.86
CA SER A 139 36.44 -0.75 -6.20
C SER A 139 36.66 0.74 -5.82
N ALA A 140 35.58 1.51 -5.66
CA ALA A 140 35.66 2.90 -5.25
C ALA A 140 35.83 2.98 -3.71
N LYS A 141 36.92 3.57 -3.28
CA LYS A 141 37.11 3.98 -1.87
C LYS A 141 36.50 5.39 -1.69
N ARG A 142 35.65 5.57 -0.71
CA ARG A 142 35.21 6.91 -0.26
C ARG A 142 36.29 7.58 0.54
#